data_86b029034b68ee615fdb57338c3c7c15
#
_entry.id   86b029034b68ee615fdb57338c3c7c15
#
_cell.length_a   1.000
_cell.length_b   1.000
_cell.length_c   1.000
_cell.angle_alpha   90.00
_cell.angle_beta   90.00
_cell.angle_gamma   90.00
#
_symmetry.space_group_name_H-M   'P 1'
#
loop_
_entity.id
_entity.type
_entity.pdbx_description
1 polymer ?
#
loop_
_entity_poly.entity_id
_entity_poly.type
_entity_poly.pdbx_seq_one_letter_code
_entity_poly.pdbx_strand_id
1 'polypeptide(L)'
;MDTFVIDISQDRLDDLRDRLARTRRPDALDGTGWSYGVPPEAVRELAAYWEDGYDWREHEARLNELPQYTTVIDGQLVHFAHLRSAREDAPPLLLTHGWPSSFADFSRVAGPLSRDFHVIVPSIPGFTCSGPTREPGWGVRRIAAAWITLMDRLGYGRFGVQGGDFGSLISAAVSRAAPGRVAGVHLNASVTAFPDDDLSGLTEEERERAAGVERWKEVNGYAVIQGTRPQTLAYALADSPAGQLAWNLDAFASWGRDAGGLTPDDLLTNISLYWFTGTAGSAGRLYRESVPDWAPPAAPDPTPTAFALFPGDTTVRRYADRVHHVVRWSEYPRGGHYAALQAPPVRRGRQGVLPRPAAVTRGAGWISAGLAP
;
A
#
# COMPACT_ATOMS: atom_id res chain seq x y z
N MET A 1 10.10 -22.49 2.16
CA MET A 1 8.86 -21.68 2.16
C MET A 1 7.81 -22.50 2.87
N ASP A 2 7.24 -21.93 3.92
CA ASP A 2 6.27 -22.63 4.76
C ASP A 2 4.88 -22.05 4.50
N THR A 3 3.86 -22.89 4.55
CA THR A 3 2.47 -22.42 4.49
C THR A 3 2.16 -21.56 5.71
N PHE A 4 1.35 -20.53 5.52
CA PHE A 4 0.97 -19.62 6.59
C PHE A 4 -0.55 -19.45 6.62
N VAL A 5 -1.09 -19.37 7.82
CA VAL A 5 -2.50 -19.10 8.09
C VAL A 5 -2.55 -18.05 9.18
N ILE A 6 -3.39 -17.04 9.02
CA ILE A 6 -3.70 -16.08 10.07
C ILE A 6 -4.59 -16.79 11.08
N ASP A 7 -4.13 -16.91 12.31
CA ASP A 7 -4.85 -17.56 13.41
C ASP A 7 -4.65 -16.76 14.69
N ILE A 8 -5.53 -15.80 14.92
CA ILE A 8 -5.49 -14.94 16.10
C ILE A 8 -6.22 -15.65 17.25
N SER A 9 -5.51 -15.89 18.36
CA SER A 9 -6.13 -16.57 19.52
C SER A 9 -7.28 -15.78 20.08
N GLN A 10 -8.25 -16.48 20.71
CA GLN A 10 -9.41 -15.84 21.33
C GLN A 10 -8.99 -14.85 22.42
N ASP A 11 -7.98 -15.19 23.23
CA ASP A 11 -7.46 -14.31 24.29
C ASP A 11 -7.01 -12.94 23.75
N ARG A 12 -6.48 -12.89 22.52
CA ARG A 12 -6.08 -11.61 21.88
C ARG A 12 -7.29 -10.80 21.41
N LEU A 13 -8.34 -11.46 20.97
CA LEU A 13 -9.61 -10.80 20.63
C LEU A 13 -10.27 -10.23 21.88
N ASP A 14 -10.25 -11.00 22.96
CA ASP A 14 -10.82 -10.59 24.26
C ASP A 14 -10.00 -9.43 24.88
N ASP A 15 -8.65 -9.48 24.83
CA ASP A 15 -7.78 -8.37 25.25
C ASP A 15 -8.08 -7.08 24.46
N LEU A 16 -8.29 -7.19 23.14
CA LEU A 16 -8.67 -6.04 22.31
C LEU A 16 -9.99 -5.41 22.80
N ARG A 17 -11.03 -6.22 22.99
CA ARG A 17 -12.35 -5.77 23.48
C ARG A 17 -12.23 -5.10 24.84
N ASP A 18 -11.53 -5.74 25.76
CA ASP A 18 -11.27 -5.22 27.10
C ASP A 18 -10.55 -3.85 27.08
N ARG A 19 -9.61 -3.67 26.18
CA ARG A 19 -8.88 -2.39 26.03
C ARG A 19 -9.75 -1.32 25.39
N LEU A 20 -10.56 -1.65 24.39
CA LEU A 20 -11.52 -0.74 23.78
C LEU A 20 -12.54 -0.25 24.80
N ALA A 21 -13.13 -1.16 25.60
CA ALA A 21 -14.08 -0.81 26.66
C ALA A 21 -13.49 0.14 27.73
N ARG A 22 -12.18 0.05 27.99
CA ARG A 22 -11.46 0.87 28.97
C ARG A 22 -10.74 2.09 28.36
N THR A 23 -11.04 2.43 27.11
CA THR A 23 -10.40 3.56 26.42
C THR A 23 -10.58 4.87 27.20
N ARG A 24 -9.46 5.52 27.52
CA ARG A 24 -9.43 6.87 28.07
C ARG A 24 -9.53 7.86 26.90
N ARG A 25 -10.61 8.63 26.90
CA ARG A 25 -10.83 9.61 25.83
C ARG A 25 -10.16 10.93 26.16
N PRO A 26 -9.39 11.54 25.22
CA PRO A 26 -8.91 12.90 25.38
C PRO A 26 -10.07 13.89 25.29
N ASP A 27 -9.85 15.10 25.78
CA ASP A 27 -10.67 16.26 25.46
C ASP A 27 -10.47 16.71 24.03
N ALA A 28 -11.35 17.53 23.51
CA ALA A 28 -11.25 18.13 22.18
C ALA A 28 -11.88 19.54 22.19
N LEU A 29 -11.47 20.34 21.23
CA LEU A 29 -12.06 21.66 21.02
C LEU A 29 -13.33 21.53 20.14
N ASP A 30 -14.39 22.18 20.56
CA ASP A 30 -15.64 22.20 19.81
C ASP A 30 -15.48 22.84 18.42
N GLY A 31 -16.12 22.28 17.43
CA GLY A 31 -16.18 22.85 16.08
C GLY A 31 -14.91 22.73 15.24
N THR A 32 -13.88 22.07 15.70
CA THR A 32 -12.62 21.90 14.95
C THR A 32 -12.69 20.86 13.85
N GLY A 33 -13.60 19.89 13.94
CA GLY A 33 -13.71 18.79 12.97
C GLY A 33 -12.37 18.08 12.74
N TRP A 34 -11.98 17.95 11.48
CA TRP A 34 -10.71 17.30 11.07
C TRP A 34 -9.49 18.25 11.06
N SER A 35 -9.65 19.53 11.36
CA SER A 35 -8.53 20.49 11.28
C SER A 35 -7.46 20.29 12.36
N TYR A 36 -7.79 19.55 13.43
CA TYR A 36 -6.87 19.17 14.50
C TYR A 36 -6.51 17.66 14.48
N GLY A 37 -6.77 16.98 13.38
CA GLY A 37 -6.64 15.53 13.24
C GLY A 37 -7.98 14.83 13.35
N VAL A 38 -7.97 13.56 13.74
CA VAL A 38 -9.21 12.74 13.80
C VAL A 38 -10.15 13.26 14.89
N PRO A 39 -11.39 13.63 14.57
CA PRO A 39 -12.35 14.08 15.57
C PRO A 39 -12.75 12.94 16.51
N PRO A 40 -13.00 13.25 17.80
CA PRO A 40 -13.34 12.23 18.82
C PRO A 40 -14.54 11.36 18.45
N GLU A 41 -15.50 11.93 17.73
CA GLU A 41 -16.70 11.20 17.30
C GLU A 41 -16.34 10.06 16.35
N ALA A 42 -15.44 10.31 15.37
CA ALA A 42 -15.02 9.30 14.39
C ALA A 42 -14.28 8.14 15.08
N VAL A 43 -13.42 8.45 16.05
CA VAL A 43 -12.73 7.42 16.84
C VAL A 43 -13.73 6.64 17.70
N ARG A 44 -14.68 7.33 18.35
CA ARG A 44 -15.68 6.70 19.21
C ARG A 44 -16.57 5.73 18.42
N GLU A 45 -17.07 6.18 17.27
CA GLU A 45 -17.98 5.38 16.43
C GLU A 45 -17.26 4.15 15.89
N LEU A 46 -16.05 4.32 15.36
CA LEU A 46 -15.30 3.20 14.77
C LEU A 46 -14.75 2.26 15.85
N ALA A 47 -14.37 2.77 17.03
CA ALA A 47 -13.96 1.95 18.17
C ALA A 47 -15.10 1.11 18.72
N ALA A 48 -16.31 1.67 18.84
CA ALA A 48 -17.50 0.93 19.25
C ALA A 48 -17.88 -0.16 18.23
N TYR A 49 -17.76 0.15 16.94
CA TYR A 49 -17.96 -0.84 15.89
C TYR A 49 -16.90 -1.94 15.94
N TRP A 50 -15.63 -1.61 16.23
CA TRP A 50 -14.54 -2.58 16.38
C TRP A 50 -14.72 -3.50 17.58
N GLU A 51 -15.29 -2.97 18.68
CA GLU A 51 -15.57 -3.70 19.92
C GLU A 51 -16.67 -4.75 19.72
N ASP A 52 -17.82 -4.36 19.14
CA ASP A 52 -19.05 -5.15 19.15
C ASP A 52 -19.60 -5.53 17.78
N GLY A 53 -19.35 -4.73 16.73
CA GLY A 53 -19.98 -4.90 15.41
C GLY A 53 -19.10 -5.58 14.39
N TYR A 54 -17.78 -5.44 14.52
CA TYR A 54 -16.81 -5.97 13.57
C TYR A 54 -16.44 -7.42 13.91
N ASP A 55 -16.72 -8.35 12.98
CA ASP A 55 -16.38 -9.76 13.16
C ASP A 55 -15.01 -10.08 12.55
N TRP A 56 -13.97 -10.07 13.41
CA TRP A 56 -12.63 -10.45 12.96
C TRP A 56 -12.58 -11.83 12.32
N ARG A 57 -13.34 -12.81 12.83
CA ARG A 57 -13.29 -14.19 12.31
C ARG A 57 -13.77 -14.29 10.87
N GLU A 58 -14.77 -13.48 10.49
CA GLU A 58 -15.20 -13.39 9.08
C GLU A 58 -14.08 -12.85 8.20
N HIS A 59 -13.39 -11.77 8.63
CA HIS A 59 -12.31 -11.15 7.86
C HIS A 59 -11.05 -12.02 7.84
N GLU A 60 -10.69 -12.65 8.95
CA GLU A 60 -9.61 -13.64 9.05
C GLU A 60 -9.83 -14.81 8.07
N ALA A 61 -11.06 -15.34 8.02
CA ALA A 61 -11.42 -16.41 7.10
C ALA A 61 -11.28 -15.95 5.63
N ARG A 62 -11.76 -14.75 5.30
CA ARG A 62 -11.61 -14.17 3.93
C ARG A 62 -10.15 -13.95 3.54
N LEU A 63 -9.32 -13.47 4.45
CA LEU A 63 -7.89 -13.31 4.20
C LEU A 63 -7.20 -14.66 3.97
N ASN A 64 -7.62 -15.69 4.70
CA ASN A 64 -7.11 -17.05 4.59
C ASN A 64 -7.59 -17.80 3.33
N GLU A 65 -8.55 -17.25 2.56
CA GLU A 65 -8.85 -17.76 1.21
C GLU A 65 -7.68 -17.55 0.24
N LEU A 66 -6.82 -16.58 0.51
CA LEU A 66 -5.59 -16.37 -0.25
C LEU A 66 -4.55 -17.39 0.20
N PRO A 67 -3.95 -18.19 -0.72
CA PRO A 67 -2.83 -19.07 -0.36
C PRO A 67 -1.64 -18.24 0.15
N GLN A 68 -1.31 -18.38 1.42
CA GLN A 68 -0.29 -17.58 2.11
C GLN A 68 0.91 -18.43 2.51
N TYR A 69 2.06 -17.79 2.50
CA TYR A 69 3.36 -18.42 2.78
C TYR A 69 4.27 -17.47 3.53
N THR A 70 5.28 -18.07 4.17
CA THR A 70 6.40 -17.34 4.76
C THR A 70 7.73 -17.86 4.26
N THR A 71 8.73 -17.00 4.27
CA THR A 71 10.13 -17.33 4.03
C THR A 71 11.02 -16.37 4.80
N VAL A 72 12.28 -16.71 5.01
CA VAL A 72 13.26 -15.79 5.60
C VAL A 72 14.17 -15.27 4.50
N ILE A 73 14.23 -13.96 4.32
CA ILE A 73 15.12 -13.29 3.37
C ILE A 73 15.96 -12.28 4.15
N ASP A 74 17.27 -12.40 4.00
CA ASP A 74 18.24 -11.52 4.68
C ASP A 74 17.98 -11.41 6.20
N GLY A 75 17.74 -12.54 6.84
CA GLY A 75 17.46 -12.65 8.28
C GLY A 75 16.05 -12.20 8.72
N GLN A 76 15.24 -11.64 7.82
CA GLN A 76 13.91 -11.13 8.11
C GLN A 76 12.83 -12.09 7.62
N LEU A 77 11.80 -12.31 8.46
CA LEU A 77 10.59 -12.99 8.05
C LEU A 77 9.88 -12.17 6.97
N VAL A 78 9.51 -12.82 5.88
CA VAL A 78 8.72 -12.27 4.78
C VAL A 78 7.49 -13.14 4.59
N HIS A 79 6.35 -12.58 4.82
CA HIS A 79 5.03 -13.14 4.50
C HIS A 79 4.62 -12.71 3.10
N PHE A 80 3.92 -13.58 2.37
CA PHE A 80 3.33 -13.23 1.08
C PHE A 80 2.15 -14.14 0.74
N ALA A 81 1.16 -13.61 0.04
CA ALA A 81 0.16 -14.41 -0.66
C ALA A 81 0.66 -14.73 -2.07
N HIS A 82 0.38 -15.94 -2.57
CA HIS A 82 0.77 -16.37 -3.90
C HIS A 82 -0.35 -17.16 -4.58
N LEU A 83 -1.05 -16.49 -5.50
CA LEU A 83 -2.15 -17.06 -6.28
C LEU A 83 -1.63 -17.44 -7.66
N ARG A 84 -1.52 -18.72 -7.92
CA ARG A 84 -1.12 -19.21 -9.25
C ARG A 84 -2.31 -19.18 -10.21
N SER A 85 -2.07 -18.66 -11.41
CA SER A 85 -3.02 -18.78 -12.51
C SER A 85 -3.20 -20.26 -12.89
N ALA A 86 -4.39 -20.62 -13.39
CA ALA A 86 -4.60 -21.90 -14.04
C ALA A 86 -3.82 -22.03 -15.37
N ARG A 87 -3.35 -20.91 -15.92
CA ARG A 87 -2.48 -20.87 -17.08
C ARG A 87 -1.03 -20.96 -16.62
N GLU A 88 -0.35 -22.05 -16.98
CA GLU A 88 1.06 -22.26 -16.61
C GLU A 88 2.00 -21.16 -17.18
N ASP A 89 1.66 -20.65 -18.37
CA ASP A 89 2.41 -19.60 -19.07
C ASP A 89 2.04 -18.18 -18.61
N ALA A 90 1.16 -18.04 -17.62
CA ALA A 90 0.75 -16.75 -17.11
C ALA A 90 1.96 -15.98 -16.54
N PRO A 91 2.07 -14.71 -16.88
CA PRO A 91 3.17 -13.88 -16.36
C PRO A 91 3.02 -13.61 -14.86
N PRO A 92 4.14 -13.59 -14.12
CA PRO A 92 4.10 -13.21 -12.69
C PRO A 92 3.90 -11.70 -12.52
N LEU A 93 3.11 -11.33 -11.51
CA LEU A 93 2.83 -9.96 -11.12
C LEU A 93 3.01 -9.78 -9.62
N LEU A 94 3.94 -8.94 -9.24
CA LEU A 94 4.26 -8.58 -7.86
C LEU A 94 3.51 -7.31 -7.47
N LEU A 95 2.65 -7.39 -6.43
CA LEU A 95 1.84 -6.28 -5.93
C LEU A 95 2.36 -5.85 -4.56
N THR A 96 2.76 -4.58 -4.42
CA THR A 96 3.30 -4.05 -3.17
C THR A 96 2.41 -2.95 -2.62
N HIS A 97 1.99 -3.11 -1.36
CA HIS A 97 1.18 -2.14 -0.61
C HIS A 97 2.02 -0.98 -0.07
N GLY A 98 1.39 -0.06 0.65
CA GLY A 98 2.01 1.04 1.36
C GLY A 98 1.58 1.13 2.83
N TRP A 99 1.69 2.32 3.42
CA TRP A 99 1.25 2.65 4.77
C TRP A 99 0.05 3.62 4.73
N PRO A 100 -0.97 3.48 5.57
CA PRO A 100 -1.17 2.55 6.69
C PRO A 100 -1.85 1.23 6.28
N SER A 101 -1.81 0.89 5.01
CA SER A 101 -2.43 -0.31 4.46
C SER A 101 -1.55 -1.58 4.61
N SER A 102 -2.01 -2.69 4.06
CA SER A 102 -1.34 -3.98 4.12
C SER A 102 -1.60 -4.80 2.85
N PHE A 103 -1.12 -6.05 2.83
CA PHE A 103 -1.44 -7.00 1.76
C PHE A 103 -2.96 -7.21 1.58
N ALA A 104 -3.76 -6.95 2.62
CA ALA A 104 -5.21 -7.06 2.60
C ALA A 104 -5.88 -6.12 1.57
N ASP A 105 -5.23 -5.02 1.19
CA ASP A 105 -5.73 -4.12 0.15
C ASP A 105 -5.97 -4.83 -1.17
N PHE A 106 -5.17 -5.85 -1.46
CA PHE A 106 -5.26 -6.60 -2.71
C PHE A 106 -6.25 -7.77 -2.66
N SER A 107 -6.92 -8.03 -1.52
CA SER A 107 -7.84 -9.15 -1.36
C SER A 107 -8.96 -9.19 -2.42
N ARG A 108 -9.47 -8.02 -2.81
CA ARG A 108 -10.54 -7.90 -3.82
C ARG A 108 -10.06 -8.08 -5.26
N VAL A 109 -8.79 -7.82 -5.53
CA VAL A 109 -8.24 -7.80 -6.89
C VAL A 109 -7.34 -8.99 -7.20
N ALA A 110 -6.73 -9.63 -6.20
CA ALA A 110 -5.81 -10.74 -6.39
C ALA A 110 -6.47 -11.95 -7.10
N GLY A 111 -7.67 -12.35 -6.68
CA GLY A 111 -8.42 -13.42 -7.32
C GLY A 111 -8.78 -13.12 -8.79
N PRO A 112 -9.41 -11.98 -9.12
CA PRO A 112 -9.61 -11.57 -10.51
C PRO A 112 -8.33 -11.54 -11.34
N LEU A 113 -7.22 -11.01 -10.81
CA LEU A 113 -5.93 -10.94 -11.50
C LEU A 113 -5.31 -12.33 -11.72
N SER A 114 -5.53 -13.28 -10.81
CA SER A 114 -4.96 -14.62 -10.93
C SER A 114 -5.49 -15.43 -12.12
N ARG A 115 -6.53 -14.95 -12.82
CA ARG A 115 -6.98 -15.55 -14.10
C ARG A 115 -5.96 -15.37 -15.22
N ASP A 116 -5.19 -14.28 -15.15
CA ASP A 116 -4.26 -13.86 -16.20
C ASP A 116 -2.80 -13.77 -15.74
N PHE A 117 -2.55 -13.77 -14.43
CA PHE A 117 -1.23 -13.62 -13.83
C PHE A 117 -1.00 -14.64 -12.71
N HIS A 118 0.24 -15.03 -12.47
CA HIS A 118 0.65 -15.53 -11.18
C HIS A 118 0.83 -14.31 -10.26
N VAL A 119 -0.04 -14.16 -9.27
CA VAL A 119 -0.10 -12.96 -8.41
C VAL A 119 0.66 -13.20 -7.13
N ILE A 120 1.62 -12.33 -6.82
CA ILE A 120 2.41 -12.36 -5.59
C ILE A 120 2.16 -11.07 -4.82
N VAL A 121 1.72 -11.19 -3.57
CA VAL A 121 1.38 -10.06 -2.71
C VAL A 121 2.15 -10.17 -1.38
N PRO A 122 3.38 -9.68 -1.32
CA PRO A 122 4.13 -9.72 -0.07
C PRO A 122 3.67 -8.65 0.92
N SER A 123 3.78 -8.97 2.21
CA SER A 123 3.76 -7.97 3.29
C SER A 123 5.15 -7.36 3.44
N ILE A 124 5.23 -6.03 3.40
CA ILE A 124 6.50 -5.32 3.58
C ILE A 124 7.15 -5.73 4.92
N PRO A 125 8.48 -5.95 4.97
CA PRO A 125 9.21 -6.16 6.23
C PRO A 125 8.89 -5.09 7.27
N GLY A 126 8.54 -5.49 8.47
CA GLY A 126 8.06 -4.59 9.51
C GLY A 126 6.55 -4.41 9.56
N PHE A 127 5.81 -4.91 8.58
CA PHE A 127 4.36 -4.77 8.47
C PHE A 127 3.64 -6.10 8.72
N THR A 128 2.58 -6.04 9.46
CA THR A 128 1.60 -7.11 9.67
C THR A 128 2.23 -8.52 9.73
N CYS A 129 1.89 -9.44 8.85
CA CYS A 129 2.33 -10.83 8.89
C CYS A 129 3.83 -11.04 8.63
N SER A 130 4.56 -10.05 8.09
CA SER A 130 6.04 -10.12 8.01
C SER A 130 6.74 -9.85 9.35
N GLY A 131 5.98 -9.45 10.36
CA GLY A 131 6.49 -9.16 11.70
C GLY A 131 7.44 -7.96 11.77
N PRO A 132 7.84 -7.56 12.98
CA PRO A 132 8.76 -6.44 13.18
C PRO A 132 10.12 -6.68 12.55
N THR A 133 10.72 -5.63 11.97
CA THR A 133 12.14 -5.69 11.57
C THR A 133 13.03 -5.81 12.80
N ARG A 134 14.05 -6.67 12.70
CA ARG A 134 14.95 -6.99 13.83
C ARG A 134 16.21 -6.13 13.85
N GLU A 135 16.50 -5.45 12.75
CA GLU A 135 17.68 -4.61 12.60
C GLU A 135 17.37 -3.38 11.74
N PRO A 136 18.18 -2.32 11.82
CA PRO A 136 18.07 -1.14 10.94
C PRO A 136 18.35 -1.44 9.47
N GLY A 137 18.02 -0.49 8.58
CA GLY A 137 18.36 -0.53 7.16
C GLY A 137 17.28 -1.16 6.27
N TRP A 138 16.10 -1.49 6.79
CA TRP A 138 14.98 -1.99 5.99
C TRP A 138 14.21 -0.85 5.30
N GLY A 139 14.94 -0.04 4.51
CA GLY A 139 14.38 0.98 3.62
C GLY A 139 13.99 0.40 2.25
N VAL A 140 13.54 1.29 1.35
CA VAL A 140 13.00 0.95 0.01
C VAL A 140 13.96 0.05 -0.79
N ARG A 141 15.27 0.34 -0.81
CA ARG A 141 16.23 -0.44 -1.61
C ARG A 141 16.44 -1.85 -1.10
N ARG A 142 16.52 -2.03 0.23
CA ARG A 142 16.68 -3.35 0.81
C ARG A 142 15.43 -4.21 0.62
N ILE A 143 14.25 -3.60 0.73
CA ILE A 143 12.97 -4.27 0.43
C ILE A 143 12.91 -4.67 -1.04
N ALA A 144 13.34 -3.80 -1.96
CA ALA A 144 13.41 -4.13 -3.39
C ALA A 144 14.33 -5.34 -3.67
N ALA A 145 15.50 -5.42 -3.01
CA ALA A 145 16.39 -6.58 -3.10
C ALA A 145 15.74 -7.86 -2.54
N ALA A 146 14.99 -7.73 -1.44
CA ALA A 146 14.23 -8.84 -0.87
C ALA A 146 13.13 -9.33 -1.83
N TRP A 147 12.44 -8.43 -2.53
CA TRP A 147 11.43 -8.80 -3.55
C TRP A 147 12.05 -9.53 -4.75
N ILE A 148 13.21 -9.09 -5.22
CA ILE A 148 13.96 -9.79 -6.27
C ILE A 148 14.32 -11.21 -5.81
N THR A 149 14.83 -11.36 -4.58
CA THR A 149 15.14 -12.65 -3.97
C THR A 149 13.90 -13.53 -3.83
N LEU A 150 12.75 -12.95 -3.45
CA LEU A 150 11.49 -13.68 -3.37
C LEU A 150 11.09 -14.23 -4.74
N MET A 151 11.16 -13.40 -5.79
CA MET A 151 10.83 -13.81 -7.16
C MET A 151 11.77 -14.90 -7.67
N ASP A 152 13.06 -14.84 -7.31
CA ASP A 152 14.04 -15.91 -7.63
C ASP A 152 13.67 -17.24 -6.96
N ARG A 153 13.32 -17.20 -5.69
CA ARG A 153 12.90 -18.39 -4.94
C ARG A 153 11.62 -19.03 -5.48
N LEU A 154 10.74 -18.21 -6.07
CA LEU A 154 9.53 -18.67 -6.73
C LEU A 154 9.77 -19.14 -8.18
N GLY A 155 10.99 -19.01 -8.70
CA GLY A 155 11.36 -19.39 -10.06
C GLY A 155 10.98 -18.41 -11.15
N TYR A 156 10.67 -17.16 -10.79
CA TYR A 156 10.22 -16.12 -11.72
C TYR A 156 11.38 -15.24 -12.20
N GLY A 157 11.98 -15.60 -13.34
CA GLY A 157 13.09 -14.85 -13.95
C GLY A 157 12.68 -13.49 -14.53
N ARG A 158 11.42 -13.34 -15.00
CA ARG A 158 10.86 -12.10 -15.55
C ARG A 158 9.44 -11.89 -15.03
N PHE A 159 9.11 -10.67 -14.59
CA PHE A 159 7.84 -10.37 -13.94
C PHE A 159 7.43 -8.90 -14.11
N GLY A 160 6.16 -8.60 -13.90
CA GLY A 160 5.64 -7.24 -13.73
C GLY A 160 5.64 -6.81 -12.27
N VAL A 161 5.70 -5.51 -12.01
CA VAL A 161 5.56 -4.96 -10.67
C VAL A 161 4.47 -3.89 -10.63
N GLN A 162 3.72 -3.86 -9.52
CA GLN A 162 2.69 -2.83 -9.26
C GLN A 162 2.82 -2.36 -7.81
N GLY A 163 2.61 -1.06 -7.58
CA GLY A 163 2.55 -0.51 -6.25
C GLY A 163 1.95 0.89 -6.19
N GLY A 164 1.43 1.21 -5.02
CA GLY A 164 0.98 2.54 -4.62
C GLY A 164 1.64 2.97 -3.32
N ASP A 165 1.73 4.25 -3.03
CA ASP A 165 2.38 4.80 -1.84
C ASP A 165 3.85 4.31 -1.74
N PHE A 166 4.33 3.77 -0.59
CA PHE A 166 5.64 3.10 -0.51
C PHE A 166 5.80 1.98 -1.53
N GLY A 167 4.72 1.28 -1.87
CA GLY A 167 4.76 0.27 -2.92
C GLY A 167 5.17 0.84 -4.28
N SER A 168 4.87 2.12 -4.58
CA SER A 168 5.33 2.79 -5.79
C SER A 168 6.84 2.98 -5.81
N LEU A 169 7.42 3.41 -4.69
CA LEU A 169 8.88 3.57 -4.52
C LEU A 169 9.60 2.23 -4.59
N ILE A 170 9.06 1.21 -3.89
CA ILE A 170 9.63 -0.15 -3.88
C ILE A 170 9.57 -0.75 -5.29
N SER A 171 8.44 -0.65 -6.00
CA SER A 171 8.30 -1.17 -7.38
C SER A 171 9.28 -0.52 -8.34
N ALA A 172 9.45 0.79 -8.25
CA ALA A 172 10.45 1.51 -9.04
C ALA A 172 11.89 1.08 -8.67
N ALA A 173 12.18 0.86 -7.39
CA ALA A 173 13.48 0.37 -6.94
C ALA A 173 13.75 -1.07 -7.40
N VAL A 174 12.76 -1.96 -7.41
CA VAL A 174 12.86 -3.32 -7.98
C VAL A 174 13.23 -3.25 -9.45
N SER A 175 12.58 -2.38 -10.21
CA SER A 175 12.87 -2.21 -11.64
C SER A 175 14.31 -1.79 -11.90
N ARG A 176 14.80 -0.79 -11.16
CA ARG A 176 16.19 -0.31 -11.29
C ARG A 176 17.22 -1.33 -10.83
N ALA A 177 16.92 -2.12 -9.80
CA ALA A 177 17.84 -3.12 -9.25
C ALA A 177 17.89 -4.42 -10.07
N ALA A 178 16.87 -4.70 -10.91
CA ALA A 178 16.78 -5.90 -11.73
C ALA A 178 16.54 -5.55 -13.22
N PRO A 179 17.48 -4.82 -13.88
CA PRO A 179 17.29 -4.41 -15.24
C PRO A 179 17.07 -5.62 -16.17
N GLY A 180 16.12 -5.50 -17.10
CA GLY A 180 15.75 -6.57 -18.03
C GLY A 180 14.87 -7.69 -17.44
N ARG A 181 14.73 -7.78 -16.12
CA ARG A 181 13.83 -8.74 -15.45
C ARG A 181 12.43 -8.18 -15.25
N VAL A 182 12.31 -6.90 -14.96
CA VAL A 182 11.01 -6.25 -14.85
C VAL A 182 10.47 -5.94 -16.24
N ALA A 183 9.36 -6.58 -16.59
CA ALA A 183 8.71 -6.43 -17.89
C ALA A 183 7.95 -5.12 -18.05
N GLY A 184 7.53 -4.54 -16.92
CA GLY A 184 6.84 -3.27 -16.83
C GLY A 184 6.50 -2.92 -15.39
N VAL A 185 6.36 -1.62 -15.15
CA VAL A 185 6.01 -1.03 -13.85
C VAL A 185 4.62 -0.40 -13.96
N HIS A 186 3.74 -0.64 -12.99
CA HIS A 186 2.45 0.02 -12.89
C HIS A 186 2.35 0.73 -11.55
N LEU A 187 2.11 2.03 -11.56
CA LEU A 187 2.09 2.88 -10.35
C LEU A 187 0.76 3.61 -10.20
N ASN A 188 0.32 3.74 -8.97
CA ASN A 188 -0.73 4.67 -8.53
C ASN A 188 -0.29 5.33 -7.22
N ALA A 189 -0.94 6.41 -6.82
CA ALA A 189 -0.59 7.15 -5.61
C ALA A 189 0.94 7.29 -5.46
N SER A 190 1.59 7.72 -6.54
CA SER A 190 3.05 7.74 -6.64
C SER A 190 3.62 8.96 -5.91
N VAL A 191 4.64 8.73 -5.09
CA VAL A 191 5.36 9.82 -4.43
C VAL A 191 6.39 10.39 -5.41
N THR A 192 6.03 11.42 -6.16
CA THR A 192 6.88 12.07 -7.19
C THR A 192 6.99 13.58 -6.97
N ALA A 193 7.13 14.02 -5.72
CA ALA A 193 7.30 15.43 -5.44
C ALA A 193 8.75 15.89 -5.65
N PHE A 194 8.93 16.94 -6.41
CA PHE A 194 10.20 17.67 -6.55
C PHE A 194 9.98 19.10 -6.05
N PRO A 195 10.25 19.36 -4.76
CA PRO A 195 9.87 20.62 -4.10
C PRO A 195 10.57 21.87 -4.65
N ASP A 196 11.70 21.70 -5.33
CA ASP A 196 12.52 22.83 -5.85
C ASP A 196 12.32 23.07 -7.36
N ASP A 197 11.30 22.45 -7.95
CA ASP A 197 11.06 22.59 -9.38
C ASP A 197 10.34 23.90 -9.74
N ASP A 198 10.80 24.49 -10.83
CA ASP A 198 10.13 25.60 -11.49
C ASP A 198 8.71 25.15 -11.92
N LEU A 199 7.70 25.74 -11.33
CA LEU A 199 6.30 25.50 -11.66
C LEU A 199 5.88 26.20 -12.96
N SER A 200 6.77 26.99 -13.58
CA SER A 200 6.52 27.59 -14.88
C SER A 200 6.35 26.51 -15.96
N GLY A 201 5.37 26.67 -16.80
CA GLY A 201 5.08 25.71 -17.87
C GLY A 201 4.30 24.46 -17.47
N LEU A 202 3.84 24.33 -16.21
CA LEU A 202 2.83 23.35 -15.82
C LEU A 202 1.45 23.78 -16.36
N THR A 203 0.65 22.79 -16.77
CA THR A 203 -0.78 22.99 -17.03
C THR A 203 -1.51 23.36 -15.76
N GLU A 204 -2.76 23.84 -15.86
CA GLU A 204 -3.56 24.14 -14.68
C GLU A 204 -3.78 22.91 -13.80
N GLU A 205 -4.04 21.76 -14.41
CA GLU A 205 -4.21 20.49 -13.72
C GLU A 205 -2.92 20.03 -13.02
N GLU A 206 -1.78 20.17 -13.67
CA GLU A 206 -0.48 19.85 -13.07
C GLU A 206 -0.13 20.78 -11.90
N ARG A 207 -0.49 22.08 -11.99
CA ARG A 207 -0.36 23.03 -10.88
C ARG A 207 -1.24 22.65 -9.70
N GLU A 208 -2.49 22.22 -9.94
CA GLU A 208 -3.38 21.77 -8.88
C GLU A 208 -2.83 20.50 -8.19
N ARG A 209 -2.27 19.55 -8.95
CA ARG A 209 -1.60 18.36 -8.38
C ARG A 209 -0.36 18.73 -7.57
N ALA A 210 0.46 19.65 -8.07
CA ALA A 210 1.63 20.16 -7.33
C ALA A 210 1.22 20.88 -6.04
N ALA A 211 0.14 21.70 -6.08
CA ALA A 211 -0.44 22.32 -4.89
C ALA A 211 -0.95 21.29 -3.87
N GLY A 212 -1.40 20.11 -4.33
CA GLY A 212 -1.77 18.99 -3.46
C GLY A 212 -0.62 18.52 -2.58
N VAL A 213 0.62 18.57 -3.08
CA VAL A 213 1.83 18.24 -2.28
C VAL A 213 2.05 19.28 -1.17
N GLU A 214 1.84 20.56 -1.44
CA GLU A 214 1.97 21.61 -0.43
C GLU A 214 0.89 21.44 0.66
N ARG A 215 -0.35 21.18 0.27
CA ARG A 215 -1.42 20.87 1.24
C ARG A 215 -1.09 19.64 2.08
N TRP A 216 -0.49 18.61 1.49
CA TRP A 216 -0.04 17.44 2.25
C TRP A 216 1.02 17.79 3.30
N LYS A 217 1.93 18.72 3.01
CA LYS A 217 2.95 19.15 3.98
C LYS A 217 2.35 19.78 5.25
N GLU A 218 1.15 20.36 5.16
CA GLU A 218 0.44 20.94 6.30
C GLU A 218 -0.13 19.88 7.25
N VAL A 219 -0.39 18.66 6.75
CA VAL A 219 -1.03 17.57 7.50
C VAL A 219 -0.17 16.31 7.62
N ASN A 220 1.09 16.36 7.20
CA ASN A 220 1.98 15.19 7.17
C ASN A 220 2.67 14.86 8.51
N GLY A 221 2.15 15.35 9.63
CA GLY A 221 2.72 15.13 10.96
C GLY A 221 3.08 13.66 11.23
N TYR A 222 2.27 12.74 10.72
CA TYR A 222 2.54 11.30 10.81
C TYR A 222 3.86 10.91 10.12
N ALA A 223 4.13 11.44 8.94
CA ALA A 223 5.35 11.15 8.19
C ALA A 223 6.59 11.74 8.88
N VAL A 224 6.47 12.94 9.44
CA VAL A 224 7.54 13.61 10.17
C VAL A 224 7.89 12.83 11.44
N ILE A 225 6.90 12.42 12.23
CA ILE A 225 7.15 11.66 13.47
C ILE A 225 7.74 10.28 13.13
N GLN A 226 7.17 9.56 12.18
CA GLN A 226 7.68 8.24 11.77
C GLN A 226 9.05 8.32 11.11
N GLY A 227 9.33 9.39 10.36
CA GLY A 227 10.64 9.63 9.73
C GLY A 227 11.75 10.04 10.72
N THR A 228 11.40 10.53 11.89
CA THR A 228 12.37 11.06 12.88
C THR A 228 12.42 10.28 14.18
N ARG A 229 11.28 9.96 14.78
CA ARG A 229 11.13 9.37 16.11
C ARG A 229 10.12 8.21 16.18
N PRO A 230 10.19 7.21 15.28
CA PRO A 230 9.18 6.14 15.22
C PRO A 230 9.06 5.35 16.53
N GLN A 231 10.16 5.14 17.24
CA GLN A 231 10.15 4.37 18.49
C GLN A 231 9.39 5.08 19.61
N THR A 232 9.44 6.41 19.66
CA THR A 232 8.71 7.18 20.70
C THR A 232 7.21 6.99 20.58
N LEU A 233 6.68 7.04 19.34
CA LEU A 233 5.27 6.82 19.06
C LEU A 233 4.87 5.35 19.27
N ALA A 234 5.75 4.40 18.98
CA ALA A 234 5.46 2.97 19.02
C ALA A 234 4.89 2.49 20.36
N TYR A 235 5.28 3.09 21.49
CA TYR A 235 4.74 2.75 22.81
C TYR A 235 3.23 3.02 22.89
N ALA A 236 2.79 4.18 22.39
CA ALA A 236 1.36 4.53 22.39
C ALA A 236 0.56 3.63 21.44
N LEU A 237 1.11 3.35 20.27
CA LEU A 237 0.46 2.48 19.27
C LEU A 237 0.39 1.00 19.69
N ALA A 238 1.33 0.54 20.50
CA ALA A 238 1.36 -0.84 21.00
C ALA A 238 0.42 -1.06 22.20
N ASP A 239 0.14 0.02 22.95
CA ASP A 239 -0.63 -0.09 24.21
C ASP A 239 -2.11 0.28 24.08
N SER A 240 -2.44 1.22 23.17
CA SER A 240 -3.80 1.72 22.99
C SER A 240 -4.37 1.34 21.62
N PRO A 241 -5.36 0.44 21.52
CA PRO A 241 -6.03 0.16 20.25
C PRO A 241 -6.76 1.39 19.70
N ALA A 242 -7.37 2.21 20.57
CA ALA A 242 -7.99 3.48 20.15
C ALA A 242 -6.95 4.50 19.66
N GLY A 243 -5.78 4.53 20.26
CA GLY A 243 -4.66 5.37 19.78
C GLY A 243 -4.14 4.91 18.42
N GLN A 244 -3.97 3.60 18.22
CA GLN A 244 -3.60 3.05 16.91
C GLN A 244 -4.70 3.29 15.88
N LEU A 245 -5.97 3.09 16.26
CA LEU A 245 -7.12 3.41 15.41
C LEU A 245 -7.08 4.86 14.92
N ALA A 246 -6.94 5.82 15.85
CA ALA A 246 -6.87 7.23 15.52
C ALA A 246 -5.69 7.55 14.56
N TRP A 247 -4.51 6.99 14.85
CA TRP A 247 -3.31 7.19 14.04
C TRP A 247 -3.44 6.70 12.60
N ASN A 248 -3.96 5.49 12.41
CA ASN A 248 -4.17 4.95 11.08
C ASN A 248 -5.35 5.62 10.36
N LEU A 249 -6.44 5.94 11.10
CA LEU A 249 -7.63 6.57 10.55
C LEU A 249 -7.32 7.97 9.99
N ASP A 250 -6.44 8.73 10.65
CA ASP A 250 -6.02 10.05 10.15
C ASP A 250 -5.43 9.97 8.74
N ALA A 251 -4.53 9.02 8.50
CA ALA A 251 -3.96 8.80 7.18
C ALA A 251 -4.97 8.24 6.18
N PHE A 252 -5.80 7.26 6.57
CA PHE A 252 -6.85 6.74 5.70
C PHE A 252 -7.84 7.83 5.29
N ALA A 253 -8.22 8.71 6.21
CA ALA A 253 -9.12 9.81 5.94
C ALA A 253 -8.48 10.89 5.06
N SER A 254 -7.22 11.24 5.31
CA SER A 254 -6.49 12.26 4.55
C SER A 254 -6.39 11.91 3.06
N TRP A 255 -6.24 10.62 2.73
CA TRP A 255 -6.02 10.17 1.36
C TRP A 255 -7.21 9.47 0.71
N GLY A 256 -8.17 8.98 1.49
CA GLY A 256 -9.25 8.11 0.98
C GLY A 256 -10.66 8.61 1.19
N ARG A 257 -10.90 9.55 2.11
CA ARG A 257 -12.26 9.95 2.51
C ARG A 257 -13.10 10.51 1.36
N ASP A 258 -12.57 11.46 0.63
CA ASP A 258 -13.30 12.16 -0.41
C ASP A 258 -13.49 11.33 -1.69
N ALA A 259 -12.68 10.30 -1.86
CA ALA A 259 -12.77 9.37 -2.98
C ALA A 259 -13.89 8.33 -2.82
N GLY A 260 -14.38 8.11 -1.59
CA GLY A 260 -15.37 7.08 -1.27
C GLY A 260 -14.86 5.64 -1.42
N GLY A 261 -15.73 4.69 -1.17
CA GLY A 261 -15.47 3.26 -1.43
C GLY A 261 -14.68 2.51 -0.36
N LEU A 262 -14.11 3.17 0.65
CA LEU A 262 -13.59 2.51 1.85
C LEU A 262 -14.74 2.29 2.84
N THR A 263 -14.86 1.07 3.32
CA THR A 263 -15.83 0.69 4.35
C THR A 263 -15.17 0.66 5.73
N PRO A 264 -15.94 0.77 6.83
CA PRO A 264 -15.42 0.51 8.17
C PRO A 264 -14.65 -0.82 8.27
N ASP A 265 -15.13 -1.87 7.61
CA ASP A 265 -14.48 -3.18 7.58
C ASP A 265 -13.11 -3.14 6.90
N ASP A 266 -12.95 -2.39 5.80
CA ASP A 266 -11.66 -2.25 5.13
C ASP A 266 -10.63 -1.58 6.05
N LEU A 267 -11.05 -0.55 6.76
CA LEU A 267 -10.23 0.17 7.73
C LEU A 267 -9.85 -0.75 8.90
N LEU A 268 -10.85 -1.36 9.53
CA LEU A 268 -10.64 -2.21 10.70
C LEU A 268 -9.87 -3.50 10.37
N THR A 269 -10.01 -4.04 9.17
CA THR A 269 -9.20 -5.20 8.75
C THR A 269 -7.70 -4.83 8.72
N ASN A 270 -7.33 -3.71 8.12
CA ASN A 270 -5.94 -3.24 8.13
C ASN A 270 -5.46 -2.91 9.54
N ILE A 271 -6.24 -2.17 10.32
CA ILE A 271 -5.90 -1.76 11.68
C ILE A 271 -5.77 -2.98 12.60
N SER A 272 -6.67 -3.96 12.50
CA SER A 272 -6.62 -5.21 13.26
C SER A 272 -5.38 -6.04 12.94
N LEU A 273 -4.97 -6.12 11.67
CA LEU A 273 -3.73 -6.78 11.29
C LEU A 273 -2.51 -6.16 11.99
N TYR A 274 -2.41 -4.83 12.02
CA TYR A 274 -1.34 -4.14 12.75
C TYR A 274 -1.42 -4.42 14.27
N TRP A 275 -2.61 -4.34 14.83
CA TRP A 275 -2.83 -4.55 16.27
C TRP A 275 -2.44 -5.96 16.69
N PHE A 276 -3.03 -6.96 16.04
CA PHE A 276 -2.79 -8.36 16.39
C PHE A 276 -1.36 -8.82 16.10
N THR A 277 -0.64 -8.23 15.18
CA THR A 277 0.76 -8.57 14.93
C THR A 277 1.75 -7.70 15.72
N GLY A 278 1.28 -6.65 16.40
CA GLY A 278 2.12 -5.70 17.15
C GLY A 278 3.07 -4.90 16.26
N THR A 279 2.68 -4.62 15.01
CA THR A 279 3.60 -4.07 14.00
C THR A 279 3.39 -2.58 13.70
N ALA A 280 2.47 -1.89 14.36
CA ALA A 280 2.24 -0.46 14.12
C ALA A 280 3.53 0.38 14.28
N GLY A 281 4.32 0.11 15.34
CA GLY A 281 5.59 0.81 15.56
C GLY A 281 6.67 0.44 14.55
N SER A 282 6.78 -0.86 14.16
CA SER A 282 7.79 -1.30 13.20
C SER A 282 7.50 -0.83 11.79
N ALA A 283 6.24 -0.76 11.39
CA ALA A 283 5.83 -0.21 10.10
C ALA A 283 6.23 1.27 9.96
N GLY A 284 6.10 2.05 11.03
CA GLY A 284 6.57 3.45 11.07
C GLY A 284 8.07 3.61 10.81
N ARG A 285 8.90 2.59 11.13
CA ARG A 285 10.35 2.64 10.86
C ARG A 285 10.68 2.76 9.37
N LEU A 286 9.81 2.27 8.48
CA LEU A 286 10.01 2.38 7.03
C LEU A 286 10.21 3.84 6.59
N TYR A 287 9.48 4.79 7.19
CA TYR A 287 9.66 6.21 6.91
C TYR A 287 11.10 6.67 7.20
N ARG A 288 11.61 6.32 8.38
CA ARG A 288 12.97 6.69 8.79
C ARG A 288 14.05 6.01 7.96
N GLU A 289 13.90 4.73 7.70
CA GLU A 289 14.86 3.92 6.95
C GLU A 289 14.89 4.29 5.47
N SER A 290 13.81 4.88 4.94
CA SER A 290 13.70 5.29 3.55
C SER A 290 14.16 6.72 3.27
N VAL A 291 14.52 7.51 4.29
CA VAL A 291 15.03 8.88 4.09
C VAL A 291 16.14 8.97 3.03
N PRO A 292 17.12 8.06 2.97
CA PRO A 292 18.15 8.09 1.93
C PRO A 292 17.62 7.81 0.51
N ASP A 293 16.42 7.24 0.40
CA ASP A 293 15.81 6.82 -0.87
C ASP A 293 14.84 7.87 -1.44
N TRP A 294 14.61 8.98 -0.74
CA TRP A 294 13.73 10.06 -1.19
C TRP A 294 14.35 10.94 -2.28
N ALA A 295 15.67 10.88 -2.45
CA ALA A 295 16.33 11.62 -3.51
C ALA A 295 15.95 11.02 -4.89
N PRO A 296 15.63 11.86 -5.90
CA PRO A 296 15.35 11.37 -7.23
C PRO A 296 16.56 10.62 -7.80
N PRO A 297 16.33 9.58 -8.62
CA PRO A 297 17.42 8.84 -9.24
C PRO A 297 18.20 9.73 -10.23
N ALA A 298 19.49 9.44 -10.40
CA ALA A 298 20.38 10.19 -11.28
C ALA A 298 20.00 10.09 -12.78
N ALA A 299 19.26 9.04 -13.16
CA ALA A 299 18.81 8.82 -14.54
C ALA A 299 17.42 8.16 -14.54
N PRO A 300 16.61 8.38 -15.61
CA PRO A 300 15.33 7.70 -15.78
C PRO A 300 15.51 6.18 -15.87
N ASP A 301 14.55 5.45 -15.28
CA ASP A 301 14.46 3.99 -15.49
C ASP A 301 13.94 3.72 -16.91
N PRO A 302 14.66 2.95 -17.75
CA PRO A 302 14.22 2.63 -19.10
C PRO A 302 13.06 1.65 -19.17
N THR A 303 12.67 1.04 -18.04
CA THR A 303 11.57 0.08 -17.99
C THR A 303 10.23 0.78 -18.29
N PRO A 304 9.43 0.23 -19.22
CA PRO A 304 8.13 0.79 -19.53
C PRO A 304 7.26 0.94 -18.27
N THR A 305 6.81 2.16 -18.01
CA THR A 305 6.04 2.49 -16.79
C THR A 305 4.67 3.04 -17.17
N ALA A 306 3.63 2.51 -16.54
CA ALA A 306 2.27 2.98 -16.62
C ALA A 306 1.85 3.64 -15.30
N PHE A 307 1.12 4.75 -15.39
CA PHE A 307 0.49 5.41 -14.25
C PHE A 307 -1.02 5.29 -14.33
N ALA A 308 -1.63 5.02 -13.19
CA ALA A 308 -3.07 5.08 -12.95
C ALA A 308 -3.34 6.15 -11.89
N LEU A 309 -3.96 7.25 -12.30
CA LEU A 309 -4.26 8.37 -11.43
C LEU A 309 -5.73 8.38 -11.05
N PHE A 310 -5.99 8.65 -9.79
CA PHE A 310 -7.31 8.71 -9.21
C PHE A 310 -7.56 10.10 -8.59
N PRO A 311 -8.81 10.47 -8.26
CA PRO A 311 -9.09 11.72 -7.56
C PRO A 311 -8.18 11.89 -6.32
N GLY A 312 -7.60 13.07 -6.17
CA GLY A 312 -6.66 13.39 -5.09
C GLY A 312 -5.20 12.95 -5.32
N ASP A 313 -4.89 12.28 -6.44
CA ASP A 313 -3.51 11.93 -6.78
C ASP A 313 -2.68 13.18 -7.10
N THR A 314 -1.51 13.30 -6.50
CA THR A 314 -0.60 14.44 -6.62
C THR A 314 0.51 14.24 -7.66
N THR A 315 0.50 13.11 -8.37
CA THR A 315 1.53 12.77 -9.36
C THR A 315 1.45 13.71 -10.57
N VAL A 316 2.54 14.40 -10.88
CA VAL A 316 2.67 15.30 -12.03
C VAL A 316 3.42 14.59 -13.16
N ARG A 317 2.79 14.55 -14.35
CA ARG A 317 3.34 13.85 -15.52
C ARG A 317 4.77 14.28 -15.87
N ARG A 318 5.01 15.58 -15.93
CA ARG A 318 6.31 16.16 -16.24
C ARG A 318 7.42 15.69 -15.28
N TYR A 319 7.10 15.48 -14.02
CA TYR A 319 8.06 14.99 -13.03
C TYR A 319 8.25 13.48 -13.14
N ALA A 320 7.17 12.75 -13.40
CA ALA A 320 7.24 11.32 -13.65
C ALA A 320 8.13 10.98 -14.85
N ASP A 321 8.05 11.75 -15.94
CA ASP A 321 8.86 11.57 -17.16
C ASP A 321 10.37 11.79 -16.92
N ARG A 322 10.77 12.49 -15.85
CA ARG A 322 12.19 12.68 -15.48
C ARG A 322 12.84 11.42 -14.88
N VAL A 323 12.05 10.56 -14.29
CA VAL A 323 12.55 9.41 -13.51
C VAL A 323 12.04 8.06 -14.02
N HIS A 324 11.07 8.06 -14.94
CA HIS A 324 10.45 6.88 -15.53
C HIS A 324 10.34 7.00 -17.05
N HIS A 325 10.40 5.87 -17.74
CA HIS A 325 9.98 5.78 -19.15
C HIS A 325 8.45 5.60 -19.19
N VAL A 326 7.70 6.70 -19.16
CA VAL A 326 6.24 6.68 -19.10
C VAL A 326 5.65 6.36 -20.46
N VAL A 327 5.12 5.15 -20.62
CA VAL A 327 4.47 4.67 -21.85
C VAL A 327 2.94 4.75 -21.79
N ARG A 328 2.38 4.88 -20.58
CA ARG A 328 0.95 5.02 -20.39
C ARG A 328 0.64 5.92 -19.20
N TRP A 329 -0.36 6.78 -19.39
CA TRP A 329 -0.91 7.67 -18.41
C TRP A 329 -2.44 7.56 -18.47
N SER A 330 -3.06 7.09 -17.39
CA SER A 330 -4.50 6.86 -17.33
C SER A 330 -5.08 7.58 -16.12
N GLU A 331 -6.14 8.35 -16.35
CA GLU A 331 -6.86 9.09 -15.33
C GLU A 331 -8.25 8.49 -15.16
N TYR A 332 -8.64 8.27 -13.92
CA TYR A 332 -9.89 7.63 -13.58
C TYR A 332 -10.77 8.57 -12.75
N PRO A 333 -12.06 8.69 -13.04
CA PRO A 333 -12.95 9.60 -12.35
C PRO A 333 -13.42 9.08 -10.98
N ARG A 334 -13.08 7.85 -10.63
CA ARG A 334 -13.48 7.18 -9.38
C ARG A 334 -12.36 6.32 -8.84
N GLY A 335 -12.35 6.14 -7.52
CA GLY A 335 -11.28 5.51 -6.78
C GLY A 335 -10.49 6.56 -6.02
N GLY A 336 -9.36 6.20 -5.46
CA GLY A 336 -8.51 7.11 -4.68
C GLY A 336 -7.17 6.47 -4.40
N HIS A 337 -6.51 6.93 -3.37
CA HIS A 337 -5.19 6.47 -2.94
C HIS A 337 -5.12 4.94 -2.77
N TYR A 338 -6.15 4.35 -2.15
CA TYR A 338 -6.27 2.91 -1.90
C TYR A 338 -7.03 2.22 -3.06
N ALA A 339 -6.55 2.41 -4.28
CA ALA A 339 -7.25 2.04 -5.51
C ALA A 339 -7.72 0.58 -5.54
N ALA A 340 -6.96 -0.35 -4.99
CA ALA A 340 -7.31 -1.76 -4.96
C ALA A 340 -8.55 -2.07 -4.09
N LEU A 341 -8.80 -1.27 -3.04
CA LEU A 341 -10.01 -1.35 -2.22
C LEU A 341 -11.16 -0.50 -2.79
N GLN A 342 -10.84 0.69 -3.31
CA GLN A 342 -11.82 1.70 -3.72
C GLN A 342 -12.32 1.50 -5.16
N ALA A 343 -11.58 0.75 -5.98
CA ALA A 343 -12.02 0.45 -7.34
C ALA A 343 -13.28 -0.43 -7.32
N PRO A 344 -14.29 -0.14 -8.15
CA PRO A 344 -15.46 -1.00 -8.24
C PRO A 344 -15.06 -2.40 -8.66
N PRO A 345 -15.66 -3.45 -8.08
CA PRO A 345 -15.35 -4.83 -8.47
C PRO A 345 -15.55 -5.00 -9.96
N VAL A 346 -14.59 -5.64 -10.64
CA VAL A 346 -14.65 -5.94 -12.07
C VAL A 346 -15.91 -6.78 -12.34
N ARG A 347 -17.02 -6.15 -12.69
CA ARG A 347 -18.20 -6.86 -13.17
C ARG A 347 -17.87 -7.40 -14.56
N ARG A 348 -18.14 -8.70 -14.78
CA ARG A 348 -18.08 -9.31 -16.11
C ARG A 348 -18.78 -8.40 -17.12
N GLY A 349 -18.04 -7.83 -18.05
CA GLY A 349 -18.59 -7.23 -19.24
C GLY A 349 -18.29 -5.78 -19.54
N ARG A 350 -17.87 -4.93 -18.64
CA ARG A 350 -17.49 -3.53 -18.98
C ARG A 350 -16.56 -2.93 -17.93
N GLN A 351 -15.40 -2.46 -18.41
CA GLN A 351 -14.47 -1.50 -17.79
C GLN A 351 -14.03 -1.75 -16.34
N GLY A 352 -13.00 -2.59 -16.18
CA GLY A 352 -12.24 -2.70 -14.94
C GLY A 352 -10.97 -1.86 -14.99
N VAL A 353 -10.58 -1.30 -13.85
CA VAL A 353 -9.42 -0.43 -13.66
C VAL A 353 -8.07 -1.16 -13.84
N LEU A 354 -8.06 -2.48 -13.92
CA LEU A 354 -6.86 -3.30 -14.10
C LEU A 354 -6.83 -3.97 -15.49
N PRO A 355 -5.65 -4.09 -16.10
CA PRO A 355 -5.51 -4.50 -17.49
C PRO A 355 -5.91 -5.94 -17.77
N ARG A 356 -6.58 -6.18 -18.92
CA ARG A 356 -6.64 -7.50 -19.55
C ARG A 356 -5.40 -7.67 -20.43
N PRO A 357 -4.71 -8.82 -20.42
CA PRO A 357 -3.68 -9.07 -21.41
C PRO A 357 -4.32 -9.27 -22.78
N ALA A 358 -3.90 -8.51 -23.78
CA ALA A 358 -4.06 -8.89 -25.17
C ALA A 358 -3.03 -9.99 -25.48
N ALA A 359 -3.33 -10.84 -26.46
CA ALA A 359 -2.45 -11.92 -26.86
C ALA A 359 -1.01 -11.43 -27.02
N VAL A 360 -0.08 -12.10 -26.34
CA VAL A 360 1.34 -11.74 -26.24
C VAL A 360 1.96 -11.75 -27.64
N THR A 361 2.19 -10.59 -28.20
CA THR A 361 3.24 -10.37 -29.21
C THR A 361 4.54 -10.02 -28.49
N ARG A 362 5.63 -10.70 -28.84
CA ARG A 362 6.94 -10.58 -28.20
C ARG A 362 7.40 -9.13 -28.17
N GLY A 363 7.60 -8.56 -27.01
CA GLY A 363 8.24 -7.28 -26.79
C GLY A 363 7.29 -6.17 -26.38
N ALA A 364 6.98 -5.62 -25.45
CA ALA A 364 6.16 -4.48 -24.97
C ALA A 364 4.69 -4.75 -24.58
N GLY A 365 4.20 -5.97 -24.74
CA GLY A 365 2.77 -6.30 -24.55
C GLY A 365 2.20 -6.18 -23.13
N TRP A 366 3.00 -5.98 -22.11
CA TRP A 366 2.57 -5.93 -20.72
C TRP A 366 1.80 -4.67 -20.33
N ILE A 367 2.12 -3.57 -20.95
CA ILE A 367 1.56 -2.25 -20.61
C ILE A 367 0.45 -1.84 -21.58
N SER A 368 0.42 -2.38 -22.79
CA SER A 368 -0.61 -2.06 -23.79
C SER A 368 -1.87 -2.94 -23.72
N ALA A 369 -1.78 -4.08 -23.07
CA ALA A 369 -2.84 -5.06 -23.01
C ALA A 369 -3.70 -4.94 -21.77
N GLY A 370 -4.59 -3.94 -21.70
CA GLY A 370 -5.61 -4.03 -20.69
C GLY A 370 -6.18 -2.78 -20.10
N LEU A 371 -6.03 -1.67 -20.74
CA LEU A 371 -6.78 -0.48 -20.43
C LEU A 371 -7.27 0.14 -21.74
N ALA A 372 -8.21 -0.50 -22.43
CA ALA A 372 -9.03 0.20 -23.41
C ALA A 372 -10.19 0.88 -22.69
N PRO A 373 -10.68 2.05 -23.17
CA PRO A 373 -11.67 2.89 -22.51
C PRO A 373 -12.98 2.19 -22.16
#